data_714e89ec15b3c7ddd8fb0861d0f42f6e
#
_entry.id   714e89ec15b3c7ddd8fb0861d0f42f6e
#
_cell.length_a   1.000
_cell.length_b   1.000
_cell.length_c   1.000
_cell.angle_alpha   90.00
_cell.angle_beta   90.00
_cell.angle_gamma   90.00
#
_symmetry.space_group_name_H-M   'P 1'
#
loop_
_entity.id
_entity.type
_entity.pdbx_description
1 polymer ?
#
loop_
_entity_poly.entity_id
_entity_poly.type
_entity_poly.pdbx_seq_one_letter_code
_entity_poly.pdbx_strand_id
1 'polypeptide(L)'
;MLFRSYLNKGITIVLADNREGRAKSETFCFLGGVAEFVDNLNRTKEKIFTETVYIDKSVKEGEVEIALQFNDGYNEIIYSYANNICTEEGGAHLDGFKNALTKVVNDYAHKLGLLKDEEKLAGEDVREGLTAVVSVKLTEPQFEGQTKTKLGNASMRTAVARVDRKSTRLNSSHKVQSRMPSSA
;
A
#
# COMPACT_ATOMS: atom_id res chain seq x y z
N MET A 1 13.41 -10.99 -7.12
CA MET A 1 12.75 -12.27 -6.87
C MET A 1 12.00 -12.31 -5.53
N LEU A 2 12.59 -11.80 -4.47
CA LEU A 2 11.99 -11.78 -3.11
C LEU A 2 10.60 -11.14 -3.05
N PHE A 3 10.37 -10.04 -3.75
CA PHE A 3 9.10 -9.29 -3.72
C PHE A 3 7.87 -10.10 -4.18
N ARG A 4 8.05 -11.06 -5.08
CA ARG A 4 6.94 -11.88 -5.59
C ARG A 4 6.33 -12.81 -4.54
N SER A 5 7.10 -13.22 -3.54
CA SER A 5 6.59 -14.03 -2.43
C SER A 5 5.71 -13.24 -1.46
N TYR A 6 5.89 -11.92 -1.38
CA TYR A 6 4.97 -11.05 -0.63
C TYR A 6 3.65 -10.76 -1.39
N LEU A 7 3.71 -10.66 -2.73
CA LEU A 7 2.54 -10.33 -3.55
C LEU A 7 1.53 -11.48 -3.68
N ASN A 8 1.94 -12.70 -3.31
CA ASN A 8 1.08 -13.88 -3.34
C ASN A 8 1.23 -14.65 -2.02
N LYS A 9 0.33 -14.38 -1.08
CA LYS A 9 0.33 -15.01 0.25
C LYS A 9 0.39 -16.52 0.16
N GLY A 10 1.24 -17.14 0.98
CA GLY A 10 1.36 -18.58 1.10
C GLY A 10 2.20 -19.27 0.01
N ILE A 11 2.72 -18.54 -0.96
CA ILE A 11 3.68 -19.11 -1.92
C ILE A 11 5.02 -19.29 -1.23
N THR A 12 5.57 -20.52 -1.35
CA THR A 12 6.91 -20.86 -0.88
C THR A 12 7.86 -20.86 -2.08
N ILE A 13 8.91 -20.06 -2.03
CA ILE A 13 9.98 -20.01 -3.02
C ILE A 13 11.25 -20.55 -2.39
N VAL A 14 11.83 -21.59 -2.97
CA VAL A 14 13.11 -22.15 -2.55
C VAL A 14 14.16 -21.72 -3.57
N LEU A 15 15.19 -21.02 -3.10
CA LEU A 15 16.35 -20.65 -3.89
C LEU A 15 17.54 -21.52 -3.46
N ALA A 16 18.03 -22.39 -4.34
CA ALA A 16 19.17 -23.23 -4.09
C ALA A 16 20.36 -22.84 -4.98
N ASP A 17 21.52 -22.62 -4.39
CA ASP A 17 22.80 -22.48 -5.06
C ASP A 17 23.55 -23.81 -4.95
N ASN A 18 23.65 -24.55 -6.05
CA ASN A 18 24.28 -25.86 -6.08
C ASN A 18 25.74 -25.82 -6.59
N ARG A 19 26.37 -24.65 -6.63
CA ARG A 19 27.77 -24.55 -7.06
C ARG A 19 28.70 -25.23 -6.04
N GLU A 20 29.70 -25.90 -6.52
CA GLU A 20 30.70 -26.57 -5.67
C GLU A 20 31.36 -25.58 -4.70
N GLY A 21 31.41 -25.97 -3.42
CA GLY A 21 31.97 -25.15 -2.33
C GLY A 21 31.11 -23.97 -1.88
N ARG A 22 29.91 -23.77 -2.42
CA ARG A 22 28.97 -22.69 -2.07
C ARG A 22 27.52 -23.15 -1.94
N ALA A 23 27.28 -24.43 -1.72
CA ALA A 23 25.93 -24.96 -1.58
C ALA A 23 25.16 -24.23 -0.47
N LYS A 24 24.14 -23.44 -0.85
CA LYS A 24 23.28 -22.69 0.05
C LYS A 24 21.84 -22.76 -0.44
N SER A 25 20.92 -23.00 0.46
CA SER A 25 19.48 -22.97 0.16
C SER A 25 18.79 -21.96 1.07
N GLU A 26 17.94 -21.12 0.50
CA GLU A 26 17.10 -20.18 1.22
C GLU A 26 15.64 -20.41 0.84
N THR A 27 14.76 -20.40 1.83
CA THR A 27 13.32 -20.57 1.63
C THR A 27 12.60 -19.28 2.02
N PHE A 28 11.76 -18.79 1.13
CA PHE A 28 10.97 -17.57 1.31
C PHE A 28 9.48 -17.93 1.29
N CYS A 29 8.79 -17.65 2.38
CA CYS A 29 7.34 -17.82 2.50
C CYS A 29 6.80 -16.71 3.42
N PHE A 30 5.97 -15.81 2.89
CA PHE A 30 5.44 -14.67 3.61
C PHE A 30 3.92 -14.77 3.68
N LEU A 31 3.41 -15.17 4.83
CA LEU A 31 1.98 -15.37 5.07
C LEU A 31 1.24 -14.04 5.24
N GLY A 32 1.92 -12.98 5.69
CA GLY A 32 1.37 -11.64 5.86
C GLY A 32 1.21 -10.85 4.56
N GLY A 33 1.79 -11.35 3.45
CA GLY A 33 1.63 -10.73 2.14
C GLY A 33 2.19 -9.31 2.05
N VAL A 34 1.48 -8.39 1.39
CA VAL A 34 1.95 -7.00 1.19
C VAL A 34 2.02 -6.21 2.51
N ALA A 35 1.27 -6.59 3.55
CA ALA A 35 1.40 -5.97 4.86
C ALA A 35 2.75 -6.31 5.50
N GLU A 36 3.15 -7.58 5.47
CA GLU A 36 4.46 -8.02 5.94
C GLU A 36 5.60 -7.40 5.12
N PHE A 37 5.36 -7.14 3.83
CA PHE A 37 6.31 -6.43 2.99
C PHE A 37 6.55 -4.99 3.49
N VAL A 38 5.50 -4.23 3.79
CA VAL A 38 5.61 -2.88 4.35
C VAL A 38 6.29 -2.91 5.72
N ASP A 39 5.95 -3.88 6.59
CA ASP A 39 6.60 -4.06 7.87
C ASP A 39 8.11 -4.32 7.73
N ASN A 40 8.51 -5.14 6.75
CA ASN A 40 9.91 -5.41 6.48
C ASN A 40 10.66 -4.18 5.93
N LEU A 41 10.03 -3.36 5.08
CA LEU A 41 10.59 -2.10 4.58
C LEU A 41 10.82 -1.08 5.71
N ASN A 42 9.99 -1.10 6.74
CA ASN A 42 10.07 -0.21 7.89
C ASN A 42 10.77 -0.84 9.11
N ARG A 43 11.36 -2.02 8.98
CA ARG A 43 11.96 -2.75 10.11
C ARG A 43 13.02 -1.95 10.87
N THR A 44 13.76 -1.09 10.18
CA THR A 44 14.84 -0.26 10.75
C THR A 44 14.43 1.19 11.01
N LYS A 45 13.16 1.53 10.81
CA LYS A 45 12.63 2.88 10.97
C LYS A 45 11.73 2.96 12.18
N GLU A 46 11.64 4.13 12.79
CA GLU A 46 10.70 4.39 13.85
C GLU A 46 9.29 4.59 13.27
N LYS A 47 8.35 3.73 13.69
CA LYS A 47 6.99 3.71 13.17
C LYS A 47 6.12 4.70 13.96
N ILE A 48 5.37 5.57 13.29
CA ILE A 48 4.43 6.50 13.94
C ILE A 48 3.28 5.75 14.60
N PHE A 49 2.85 4.62 14.02
CA PHE A 49 1.88 3.70 14.62
C PHE A 49 2.29 2.24 14.33
N THR A 50 2.03 1.37 15.29
CA THR A 50 2.54 -0.02 15.28
C THR A 50 1.94 -0.90 14.21
N GLU A 51 0.65 -0.69 13.89
CA GLU A 51 -0.08 -1.54 12.95
C GLU A 51 0.04 -1.03 11.52
N THR A 52 0.36 -1.93 10.58
CA THR A 52 0.28 -1.63 9.16
C THR A 52 -1.19 -1.58 8.73
N VAL A 53 -1.59 -0.47 8.10
CA VAL A 53 -2.91 -0.36 7.50
C VAL A 53 -2.95 -1.27 6.28
N TYR A 54 -3.91 -2.21 6.26
CA TYR A 54 -4.07 -3.17 5.20
C TYR A 54 -5.48 -3.16 4.63
N ILE A 55 -5.58 -3.15 3.31
CA ILE A 55 -6.81 -3.10 2.55
C ILE A 55 -6.75 -4.16 1.45
N ASP A 56 -7.73 -5.04 1.41
CA ASP A 56 -7.90 -6.06 0.37
C ASP A 56 -9.35 -6.04 -0.11
N LYS A 57 -9.56 -5.73 -1.39
CA LYS A 57 -10.90 -5.59 -1.98
C LYS A 57 -10.94 -6.07 -3.41
N SER A 58 -11.95 -6.90 -3.69
CA SER A 58 -12.38 -7.17 -5.06
C SER A 58 -13.29 -6.04 -5.54
N VAL A 59 -13.01 -5.55 -6.72
CA VAL A 59 -13.76 -4.52 -7.43
C VAL A 59 -14.15 -5.05 -8.81
N LYS A 60 -15.03 -4.34 -9.52
CA LYS A 60 -15.44 -4.77 -10.87
C LYS A 60 -14.26 -4.90 -11.84
N GLU A 61 -13.28 -4.07 -11.68
CA GLU A 61 -12.09 -3.98 -12.53
C GLU A 61 -11.02 -5.02 -12.20
N GLY A 62 -11.12 -5.69 -11.03
CA GLY A 62 -10.14 -6.68 -10.56
C GLY A 62 -10.00 -6.72 -9.03
N GLU A 63 -8.82 -7.03 -8.56
CA GLU A 63 -8.48 -7.03 -7.13
C GLU A 63 -7.54 -5.87 -6.81
N VAL A 64 -7.74 -5.24 -5.66
CA VAL A 64 -6.91 -4.14 -5.15
C VAL A 64 -6.44 -4.50 -3.76
N GLU A 65 -5.14 -4.60 -3.59
CA GLU A 65 -4.48 -4.87 -2.31
C GLU A 65 -3.51 -3.72 -2.00
N ILE A 66 -3.68 -3.09 -0.84
CA ILE A 66 -2.89 -1.94 -0.41
C ILE A 66 -2.43 -2.18 1.03
N ALA A 67 -1.15 -1.95 1.28
CA ALA A 67 -0.61 -1.84 2.62
C ALA A 67 0.14 -0.53 2.76
N LEU A 68 0.00 0.15 3.90
CA LEU A 68 0.71 1.39 4.17
C LEU A 68 1.02 1.57 5.65
N GLN A 69 2.11 2.28 5.93
CA GLN A 69 2.54 2.66 7.27
C GLN A 69 3.35 3.95 7.19
N PHE A 70 3.21 4.81 8.20
CA PHE A 70 4.04 6.00 8.32
C PHE A 70 5.19 5.78 9.32
N ASN A 71 6.33 6.37 9.03
CA ASN A 71 7.52 6.39 9.86
C ASN A 71 8.01 7.82 10.05
N ASP A 72 9.00 8.01 10.93
CA ASP A 72 9.61 9.30 11.30
C ASP A 72 10.52 9.91 10.21
N GLY A 73 10.69 9.22 9.09
CA GLY A 73 11.50 9.71 7.96
C GLY A 73 10.74 10.72 7.10
N TYR A 74 11.49 11.42 6.24
CA TYR A 74 10.94 12.41 5.30
C TYR A 74 10.66 11.83 3.90
N ASN A 75 11.17 10.64 3.60
CA ASN A 75 11.10 10.06 2.26
C ASN A 75 9.81 9.28 2.04
N GLU A 76 9.18 9.49 0.89
CA GLU A 76 8.11 8.64 0.34
C GLU A 76 8.74 7.37 -0.27
N ILE A 77 8.25 6.20 0.15
CA ILE A 77 8.62 4.90 -0.42
C ILE A 77 7.35 4.20 -0.84
N ILE A 78 7.05 4.18 -2.13
CA ILE A 78 5.87 3.49 -2.66
C ILE A 78 6.29 2.50 -3.73
N TYR A 79 5.94 1.24 -3.54
CA TYR A 79 6.04 0.20 -4.56
C TYR A 79 4.68 -0.06 -5.17
N SER A 80 4.59 -0.07 -6.48
CA SER A 80 3.36 -0.36 -7.21
C SER A 80 3.52 -1.56 -8.14
N TYR A 81 2.49 -2.40 -8.16
CA TYR A 81 2.47 -3.64 -8.93
C TYR A 81 1.15 -3.80 -9.68
N ALA A 82 1.22 -4.32 -10.90
CA ALA A 82 0.07 -4.76 -11.67
C ALA A 82 0.31 -6.20 -12.15
N ASN A 83 -0.56 -7.15 -11.76
CA ASN A 83 -0.40 -8.58 -12.03
C ASN A 83 1.01 -9.11 -11.66
N ASN A 84 1.49 -8.73 -10.45
CA ASN A 84 2.81 -9.08 -9.92
C ASN A 84 4.02 -8.52 -10.72
N ILE A 85 3.79 -7.59 -11.65
CA ILE A 85 4.83 -6.88 -12.38
C ILE A 85 5.04 -5.53 -11.68
N CYS A 86 6.29 -5.21 -11.34
CA CYS A 86 6.63 -3.90 -10.77
C CYS A 86 6.40 -2.80 -11.82
N THR A 87 5.63 -1.78 -11.44
CA THR A 87 5.37 -0.62 -12.29
C THR A 87 6.21 0.54 -11.76
N GLU A 88 7.49 0.59 -12.16
CA GLU A 88 8.46 1.58 -11.65
C GLU A 88 8.04 3.02 -11.94
N GLU A 89 7.38 3.24 -13.08
CA GLU A 89 6.81 4.54 -13.46
C GLU A 89 5.36 4.73 -12.95
N GLY A 90 4.85 3.78 -12.16
CA GLY A 90 3.52 3.84 -11.58
C GLY A 90 2.40 3.60 -12.58
N GLY A 91 1.49 4.55 -12.70
CA GLY A 91 0.33 4.51 -13.58
C GLY A 91 -0.98 4.78 -12.87
N ALA A 92 -2.10 4.53 -13.55
CA ALA A 92 -3.44 4.92 -13.09
C ALA A 92 -3.80 4.44 -11.67
N HIS A 93 -3.36 3.24 -11.27
CA HIS A 93 -3.61 2.69 -9.94
C HIS A 93 -2.85 3.45 -8.84
N LEU A 94 -1.57 3.79 -9.10
CA LEU A 94 -0.76 4.57 -8.16
C LEU A 94 -1.28 6.01 -8.04
N ASP A 95 -1.63 6.66 -9.17
CA ASP A 95 -2.25 7.98 -9.16
C ASP A 95 -3.58 7.99 -8.37
N GLY A 96 -4.38 6.92 -8.54
CA GLY A 96 -5.62 6.74 -7.79
C GLY A 96 -5.38 6.67 -6.27
N PHE A 97 -4.37 5.92 -5.85
CA PHE A 97 -3.97 5.81 -4.45
C PHE A 97 -3.49 7.16 -3.88
N LYS A 98 -2.52 7.81 -4.54
CA LYS A 98 -1.96 9.10 -4.09
C LYS A 98 -3.04 10.18 -3.93
N ASN A 99 -3.93 10.29 -4.92
CA ASN A 99 -5.02 11.25 -4.89
C ASN A 99 -6.05 10.94 -3.79
N ALA A 100 -6.38 9.67 -3.59
CA ALA A 100 -7.33 9.26 -2.57
C ALA A 100 -6.77 9.48 -1.16
N LEU A 101 -5.52 9.10 -0.92
CA LEU A 101 -4.85 9.31 0.36
C LEU A 101 -4.80 10.80 0.73
N THR A 102 -4.35 11.65 -0.21
CA THR A 102 -4.33 13.12 0.00
C THR A 102 -5.70 13.67 0.34
N LYS A 103 -6.73 13.21 -0.37
CA LYS A 103 -8.10 13.64 -0.10
C LYS A 103 -8.60 13.18 1.26
N VAL A 104 -8.38 11.92 1.63
CA VAL A 104 -8.84 11.37 2.90
C VAL A 104 -8.18 12.09 4.07
N VAL A 105 -6.86 12.35 4.00
CA VAL A 105 -6.14 13.06 5.06
C VAL A 105 -6.68 14.48 5.21
N ASN A 106 -6.87 15.23 4.11
CA ASN A 106 -7.45 16.57 4.16
C ASN A 106 -8.89 16.56 4.71
N ASP A 107 -9.76 15.67 4.22
CA ASP A 107 -11.15 15.53 4.70
C ASP A 107 -11.18 15.27 6.23
N TYR A 108 -10.24 14.47 6.75
CA TYR A 108 -10.13 14.18 8.17
C TYR A 108 -9.55 15.33 8.98
N ALA A 109 -8.52 16.01 8.47
CA ALA A 109 -7.91 17.16 9.13
C ALA A 109 -8.93 18.30 9.31
N HIS A 110 -9.76 18.58 8.30
CA HIS A 110 -10.89 19.52 8.41
C HIS A 110 -11.93 19.03 9.43
N LYS A 111 -12.32 17.75 9.37
CA LYS A 111 -13.31 17.20 10.31
C LYS A 111 -12.86 17.27 11.78
N LEU A 112 -11.56 17.17 12.02
CA LEU A 112 -10.97 17.27 13.36
C LEU A 112 -10.65 18.73 13.76
N GLY A 113 -10.90 19.70 12.89
CA GLY A 113 -10.60 21.12 13.13
C GLY A 113 -9.10 21.44 13.14
N LEU A 114 -8.26 20.56 12.56
CA LEU A 114 -6.81 20.77 12.47
C LEU A 114 -6.42 21.70 11.33
N LEU A 115 -7.27 21.84 10.33
CA LEU A 115 -7.14 22.77 9.21
C LEU A 115 -8.36 23.66 9.14
N LYS A 116 -8.15 24.92 8.74
CA LYS A 116 -9.24 25.85 8.42
C LYS A 116 -9.88 25.47 7.08
N ASP A 117 -11.11 25.94 6.83
CA ASP A 117 -11.90 25.53 5.65
C ASP A 117 -11.19 25.80 4.30
N GLU A 118 -10.32 26.81 4.24
CA GLU A 118 -9.56 27.16 3.03
C GLU A 118 -8.17 26.51 2.96
N GLU A 119 -7.68 25.92 4.05
CA GLU A 119 -6.34 25.30 4.12
C GLU A 119 -6.37 23.87 3.59
N LYS A 120 -5.34 23.48 2.83
CA LYS A 120 -5.16 22.11 2.33
C LYS A 120 -3.70 21.73 2.39
N LEU A 121 -3.44 20.50 2.83
CA LEU A 121 -2.13 19.89 2.73
C LEU A 121 -1.86 19.50 1.28
N ALA A 122 -0.65 19.78 0.81
CA ALA A 122 -0.22 19.29 -0.49
C ALA A 122 -0.05 17.77 -0.48
N GLY A 123 -0.14 17.15 -1.66
CA GLY A 123 -0.01 15.71 -1.73
C GLY A 123 1.36 15.20 -1.27
N GLU A 124 2.40 16.00 -1.46
CA GLU A 124 3.77 15.67 -1.01
C GLU A 124 3.87 15.67 0.51
N ASP A 125 3.29 16.69 1.18
CA ASP A 125 3.26 16.77 2.64
C ASP A 125 2.54 15.57 3.26
N VAL A 126 1.41 15.16 2.66
CA VAL A 126 0.62 14.00 3.12
C VAL A 126 1.40 12.69 3.01
N ARG A 127 2.34 12.59 2.07
CA ARG A 127 3.12 11.37 1.84
C ARG A 127 4.51 11.37 2.47
N GLU A 128 4.85 12.42 3.21
CA GLU A 128 6.09 12.47 3.98
C GLU A 128 6.14 11.33 4.99
N GLY A 129 7.22 10.57 5.01
CA GLY A 129 7.39 9.39 5.85
C GLY A 129 6.51 8.18 5.48
N LEU A 130 5.80 8.22 4.34
CA LEU A 130 4.94 7.13 3.90
C LEU A 130 5.76 5.97 3.31
N THR A 131 5.52 4.77 3.81
CA THR A 131 5.89 3.52 3.15
C THR A 131 4.61 2.79 2.74
N ALA A 132 4.45 2.50 1.45
CA ALA A 132 3.26 1.83 0.93
C ALA A 132 3.58 0.82 -0.18
N VAL A 133 2.72 -0.18 -0.29
CA VAL A 133 2.68 -1.13 -1.41
C VAL A 133 1.27 -1.13 -1.98
N VAL A 134 1.17 -0.88 -3.28
CA VAL A 134 -0.11 -0.89 -4.01
C VAL A 134 -0.03 -2.00 -5.06
N SER A 135 -0.81 -3.05 -4.90
CA SER A 135 -0.88 -4.18 -5.80
C SER A 135 -2.28 -4.31 -6.39
N VAL A 136 -2.36 -4.41 -7.71
CA VAL A 136 -3.62 -4.64 -8.41
C VAL A 136 -3.51 -5.87 -9.30
N LYS A 137 -4.61 -6.62 -9.40
CA LYS A 137 -4.73 -7.74 -10.31
C LYS A 137 -5.91 -7.50 -11.25
N LEU A 138 -5.65 -7.52 -12.54
CA LEU A 138 -6.62 -7.27 -13.60
C LEU A 138 -6.65 -8.44 -14.58
N THR A 139 -7.82 -8.69 -15.16
CA THR A 139 -7.97 -9.68 -16.23
C THR A 139 -7.24 -9.23 -17.49
N GLU A 140 -7.34 -7.95 -17.83
CA GLU A 140 -6.77 -7.37 -19.05
C GLU A 140 -5.91 -6.14 -18.70
N PRO A 141 -4.66 -6.32 -18.24
CA PRO A 141 -3.78 -5.20 -17.96
C PRO A 141 -3.27 -4.56 -19.25
N GLN A 142 -3.42 -3.24 -19.34
CA GLN A 142 -2.86 -2.43 -20.43
C GLN A 142 -1.65 -1.66 -19.90
N PHE A 143 -0.48 -2.00 -20.38
CA PHE A 143 0.74 -1.30 -20.00
C PHE A 143 1.15 -0.30 -21.09
N GLU A 144 1.72 0.82 -20.66
CA GLU A 144 2.40 1.74 -21.56
C GLU A 144 3.79 1.16 -21.88
N GLY A 145 4.01 0.83 -23.16
CA GLY A 145 5.27 0.27 -23.63
C GLY A 145 5.50 -1.21 -23.31
N GLN A 146 6.49 -1.78 -23.96
CA GLN A 146 6.84 -3.20 -23.86
C GLN A 146 7.53 -3.56 -22.52
N THR A 147 8.15 -2.60 -21.87
CA THR A 147 8.81 -2.76 -20.57
C THR A 147 7.85 -2.93 -19.40
N LYS A 148 6.55 -2.65 -19.61
CA LYS A 148 5.48 -2.77 -18.62
C LYS A 148 5.72 -1.96 -17.32
N THR A 149 6.44 -0.87 -17.42
CA THR A 149 6.82 -0.01 -16.29
C THR A 149 5.68 0.87 -15.79
N LYS A 150 4.63 1.06 -16.62
CA LYS A 150 3.49 1.92 -16.28
C LYS A 150 2.15 1.28 -16.68
N LEU A 151 1.19 1.28 -15.75
CA LEU A 151 -0.16 0.78 -16.00
C LEU A 151 -1.05 1.88 -16.57
N GLY A 152 -1.62 1.64 -17.78
CA GLY A 152 -2.47 2.59 -18.50
C GLY A 152 -3.97 2.49 -18.19
N ASN A 153 -4.45 1.42 -17.54
CA ASN A 153 -5.89 1.20 -17.27
C ASN A 153 -6.52 2.33 -16.45
N ALA A 154 -7.09 3.34 -17.09
CA ALA A 154 -7.69 4.51 -16.43
C ALA A 154 -8.79 4.16 -15.41
N SER A 155 -9.53 3.06 -15.61
CA SER A 155 -10.55 2.56 -14.70
C SER A 155 -9.99 2.24 -13.31
N MET A 156 -8.73 1.79 -13.23
CA MET A 156 -8.07 1.46 -11.96
C MET A 156 -7.81 2.68 -11.08
N ARG A 157 -7.65 3.87 -11.66
CA ARG A 157 -7.56 5.11 -10.86
C ARG A 157 -8.79 5.30 -9.97
N THR A 158 -9.98 5.13 -10.55
CA THR A 158 -11.24 5.28 -9.83
C THR A 158 -11.50 4.11 -8.88
N ALA A 159 -11.16 2.89 -9.29
CA ALA A 159 -11.33 1.69 -8.48
C ALA A 159 -10.50 1.77 -7.19
N VAL A 160 -9.22 2.05 -7.29
CA VAL A 160 -8.30 2.19 -6.14
C VAL A 160 -8.74 3.35 -5.23
N ALA A 161 -9.11 4.51 -5.81
CA ALA A 161 -9.56 5.66 -5.03
C ALA A 161 -10.85 5.39 -4.22
N ARG A 162 -11.75 4.53 -4.71
CA ARG A 162 -12.95 4.13 -3.97
C ARG A 162 -12.66 3.20 -2.81
N VAL A 163 -11.72 2.29 -2.99
CA VAL A 163 -11.34 1.30 -1.99
C VAL A 163 -10.70 1.96 -0.79
N ASP A 164 -9.74 2.84 -1.01
CA ASP A 164 -9.03 3.57 0.03
C ASP A 164 -9.99 4.43 0.88
N ARG A 165 -10.85 5.23 0.24
CA ARG A 165 -11.83 6.08 0.93
C ARG A 165 -12.82 5.31 1.83
N LYS A 166 -13.20 4.08 1.44
CA LYS A 166 -14.18 3.28 2.18
C LYS A 166 -13.56 2.60 3.39
N SER A 167 -12.33 2.15 3.26
CA SER A 167 -11.60 1.43 4.32
C SER A 167 -11.08 2.34 5.42
N THR A 168 -10.59 3.52 5.06
CA THR A 168 -10.12 4.52 6.04
C THR A 168 -11.27 5.04 6.91
N ARG A 169 -12.50 5.16 6.37
CA ARG A 169 -13.69 5.53 7.16
C ARG A 169 -14.10 4.45 8.16
N LEU A 170 -13.96 3.16 7.81
CA LEU A 170 -14.35 2.05 8.69
C LEU A 170 -13.40 1.88 9.87
N ASN A 171 -12.09 2.01 9.66
CA ASN A 171 -11.09 1.89 10.73
C ASN A 171 -11.15 3.04 11.75
N SER A 172 -11.53 4.24 11.34
CA SER A 172 -11.67 5.37 12.25
C SER A 172 -12.89 5.27 13.16
N SER A 173 -14.00 4.67 12.70
CA SER A 173 -15.20 4.47 13.53
C SER A 173 -15.01 3.41 14.61
N HIS A 174 -14.21 2.38 14.37
CA HIS A 174 -13.89 1.34 15.38
C HIS A 174 -12.98 1.85 16.51
N LYS A 175 -12.04 2.76 16.23
CA LYS A 175 -11.13 3.30 17.26
C LYS A 175 -11.80 4.33 18.21
N VAL A 176 -12.87 4.98 17.80
CA VAL A 176 -13.60 5.95 18.66
C VAL A 176 -14.47 5.24 19.70
N GLN A 177 -15.01 4.05 19.39
CA GLN A 177 -15.84 3.30 20.36
C GLN A 177 -15.04 2.61 21.48
N SER A 178 -13.74 2.38 21.32
CA SER A 178 -12.92 1.69 22.34
C SER A 178 -12.29 2.60 23.37
N ARG A 179 -12.55 3.92 23.35
CA ARG A 179 -11.98 4.93 24.26
C ARG A 179 -12.98 5.62 25.19
N MET A 180 -14.19 5.10 25.35
CA MET A 180 -15.06 5.58 26.43
C MET A 180 -14.71 4.83 27.71
N PRO A 181 -14.17 5.49 28.76
CA PRO A 181 -14.06 4.88 30.08
C PRO A 181 -15.46 4.63 30.60
N SER A 182 -15.74 3.40 31.04
CA SER A 182 -16.93 3.12 31.83
C SER A 182 -16.81 3.89 33.14
N SER A 183 -17.60 4.93 33.28
CA SER A 183 -17.82 5.58 34.58
C SER A 183 -18.61 4.60 35.45
N ALA A 184 -17.97 4.10 36.47
CA ALA A 184 -18.61 3.55 37.65
C ALA A 184 -18.98 4.70 38.60
#